data_d4fd1bcab2ff7d2cdf7526eb5ab16674
#
_entry.id   d4fd1bcab2ff7d2cdf7526eb5ab16674
#
_cell.length_a   1.000
_cell.length_b   1.000
_cell.length_c   1.000
_cell.angle_alpha   90.00
_cell.angle_beta   90.00
_cell.angle_gamma   90.00
#
_symmetry.space_group_name_H-M   'P 1'
#
loop_
_entity.id
_entity.type
_entity.pdbx_description
1 polymer ?
#
loop_
_entity_poly.entity_id
_entity_poly.type
_entity_poly.pdbx_seq_one_letter_code
_entity_poly.pdbx_strand_id
1 'polypeptide(L)'
;MEAIRILLVDDHALVREALAVQLSSMVEFDVVGMAEDAGDGLAAAVDLTPDVVVMDIDMPGMICFDAAERIKSRLEEVKIIFLSSALHDHYIESALKIGASGYLHKGEPTESLAMAIREVAAGGVYFSDEIRGRIVEKDGSYSLAEGAKMRSQTLTDREIEVLRYPARGLTKKEIAGLMHLSPKTIESHCARVMDKLDIHDRVELARYAIREGLTEA
;
A
#
# COMPACT_ATOMS: atom_id res chain seq x y z
N MET A 1 3.45 14.30 27.45
CA MET A 1 3.16 13.08 26.67
C MET A 1 4.38 12.85 25.81
N GLU A 2 4.80 11.62 25.66
CA GLU A 2 5.85 11.25 24.72
C GLU A 2 5.33 11.48 23.28
N ALA A 3 6.18 11.95 22.38
CA ALA A 3 5.77 12.21 21.00
C ALA A 3 5.51 10.87 20.28
N ILE A 4 4.52 10.85 19.38
CA ILE A 4 4.22 9.68 18.55
C ILE A 4 5.34 9.51 17.53
N ARG A 5 6.01 8.36 17.57
CA ARG A 5 7.14 8.04 16.70
C ARG A 5 6.65 7.47 15.37
N ILE A 6 7.01 8.14 14.28
CA ILE A 6 6.48 7.86 12.93
C ILE A 6 7.62 7.44 12.01
N LEU A 7 7.42 6.33 11.27
CA LEU A 7 8.23 5.96 10.13
C LEU A 7 7.44 6.23 8.85
N LEU A 8 8.05 6.97 7.90
CA LEU A 8 7.47 7.24 6.58
C LEU A 8 8.13 6.34 5.52
N VAL A 9 7.32 5.64 4.72
CA VAL A 9 7.77 4.74 3.67
C VAL A 9 7.04 5.11 2.37
N ASP A 10 7.76 5.71 1.41
CA ASP A 10 7.20 6.19 0.13
C ASP A 10 8.35 6.31 -0.88
N ASP A 11 8.22 5.82 -2.11
CA ASP A 11 9.27 5.91 -3.14
C ASP A 11 9.38 7.31 -3.75
N HIS A 12 8.36 8.16 -3.57
CA HIS A 12 8.35 9.54 -4.02
C HIS A 12 9.06 10.47 -3.02
N ALA A 13 10.33 10.82 -3.28
CA ALA A 13 11.15 11.64 -2.38
C ALA A 13 10.47 12.96 -1.95
N LEU A 14 9.85 13.68 -2.90
CA LEU A 14 9.16 14.95 -2.60
C LEU A 14 7.97 14.77 -1.65
N VAL A 15 7.19 13.71 -1.82
CA VAL A 15 6.04 13.40 -0.93
C VAL A 15 6.56 13.07 0.45
N ARG A 16 7.54 12.18 0.54
CA ARG A 16 8.15 11.73 1.80
C ARG A 16 8.76 12.89 2.59
N GLU A 17 9.54 13.75 1.92
CA GLU A 17 10.17 14.92 2.55
C GLU A 17 9.12 15.97 2.98
N ALA A 18 8.11 16.24 2.14
CA ALA A 18 7.05 17.18 2.49
C ALA A 18 6.24 16.71 3.70
N LEU A 19 5.86 15.43 3.75
CA LEU A 19 5.19 14.85 4.90
C LEU A 19 6.06 14.90 6.15
N ALA A 20 7.35 14.58 6.05
CA ALA A 20 8.28 14.66 7.18
C ALA A 20 8.36 16.07 7.75
N VAL A 21 8.49 17.09 6.90
CA VAL A 21 8.54 18.51 7.34
C VAL A 21 7.23 18.92 8.01
N GLN A 22 6.09 18.59 7.41
CA GLN A 22 4.78 18.98 7.94
C GLN A 22 4.48 18.28 9.26
N LEU A 23 4.71 16.97 9.37
CA LEU A 23 4.48 16.23 10.61
C LEU A 23 5.43 16.64 11.71
N SER A 24 6.72 16.85 11.41
CA SER A 24 7.71 17.32 12.39
C SER A 24 7.47 18.77 12.88
N SER A 25 6.61 19.54 12.20
CA SER A 25 6.19 20.86 12.68
C SER A 25 5.17 20.79 13.82
N MET A 26 4.57 19.61 14.03
CA MET A 26 3.57 19.35 15.09
C MET A 26 4.30 18.72 16.30
N VAL A 27 4.19 19.36 17.46
CA VAL A 27 4.95 19.00 18.68
C VAL A 27 4.69 17.59 19.19
N GLU A 28 3.55 17.02 18.85
CA GLU A 28 3.14 15.66 19.24
C GLU A 28 3.71 14.54 18.35
N PHE A 29 4.40 14.86 17.24
CA PHE A 29 4.95 13.90 16.31
C PHE A 29 6.47 13.94 16.25
N ASP A 30 7.08 12.76 16.14
CA ASP A 30 8.51 12.56 15.92
C ASP A 30 8.71 11.64 14.71
N VAL A 31 9.14 12.18 13.57
CA VAL A 31 9.48 11.39 12.39
C VAL A 31 10.86 10.75 12.59
N VAL A 32 10.86 9.54 13.14
CA VAL A 32 12.07 8.81 13.53
C VAL A 32 12.84 8.20 12.37
N GLY A 33 12.21 8.08 11.19
CA GLY A 33 12.86 7.54 10.01
C GLY A 33 12.06 7.74 8.73
N MET A 34 12.76 7.56 7.60
CA MET A 34 12.20 7.58 6.25
C MET A 34 12.83 6.45 5.44
N ALA A 35 12.03 5.76 4.62
CA ALA A 35 12.48 4.71 3.71
C ALA A 35 11.89 4.93 2.30
N GLU A 36 12.61 4.49 1.28
CA GLU A 36 12.22 4.69 -0.13
C GLU A 36 11.57 3.47 -0.76
N ASP A 37 11.57 2.33 -0.06
CA ASP A 37 10.88 1.12 -0.47
C ASP A 37 10.40 0.31 0.75
N ALA A 38 9.57 -0.71 0.49
CA ALA A 38 8.97 -1.54 1.53
C ALA A 38 10.00 -2.44 2.26
N GLY A 39 11.11 -2.82 1.60
CA GLY A 39 12.17 -3.63 2.20
C GLY A 39 12.98 -2.82 3.21
N ASP A 40 13.40 -1.61 2.82
CA ASP A 40 14.07 -0.66 3.71
C ASP A 40 13.12 -0.21 4.83
N GLY A 41 11.82 -0.02 4.51
CA GLY A 41 10.78 0.27 5.50
C GLY A 41 10.65 -0.82 6.56
N LEU A 42 10.69 -2.10 6.17
CA LEU A 42 10.70 -3.22 7.09
C LEU A 42 11.94 -3.22 7.99
N ALA A 43 13.13 -3.00 7.41
CA ALA A 43 14.38 -2.94 8.17
C ALA A 43 14.36 -1.78 9.18
N ALA A 44 13.99 -0.57 8.72
CA ALA A 44 13.88 0.61 9.55
C ALA A 44 12.83 0.46 10.68
N ALA A 45 11.69 -0.17 10.40
CA ALA A 45 10.68 -0.42 11.42
C ALA A 45 11.21 -1.29 12.56
N VAL A 46 11.97 -2.35 12.23
CA VAL A 46 12.56 -3.24 13.22
C VAL A 46 13.63 -2.52 14.08
N ASP A 47 14.46 -1.69 13.45
CA ASP A 47 15.55 -0.99 14.14
C ASP A 47 15.04 0.19 14.98
N LEU A 48 14.08 0.94 14.46
CA LEU A 48 13.59 2.17 15.08
C LEU A 48 12.41 1.94 16.03
N THR A 49 11.68 0.83 15.89
CA THR A 49 10.48 0.53 16.67
C THR A 49 9.51 1.71 16.77
N PRO A 50 8.95 2.19 15.62
CA PRO A 50 8.01 3.31 15.60
C PRO A 50 6.66 2.91 16.19
N ASP A 51 5.87 3.89 16.65
CA ASP A 51 4.47 3.67 17.04
C ASP A 51 3.57 3.50 15.81
N VAL A 52 3.85 4.30 14.77
CA VAL A 52 3.06 4.32 13.52
C VAL A 52 3.99 4.23 12.31
N VAL A 53 3.69 3.32 11.39
CA VAL A 53 4.28 3.28 10.05
C VAL A 53 3.25 3.81 9.06
N VAL A 54 3.61 4.86 8.34
CA VAL A 54 2.85 5.39 7.20
C VAL A 54 3.50 4.86 5.93
N MET A 55 2.80 4.03 5.18
CA MET A 55 3.35 3.27 4.06
C MET A 55 2.57 3.49 2.78
N ASP A 56 3.26 3.91 1.73
CA ASP A 56 2.71 3.92 0.38
C ASP A 56 2.44 2.49 -0.12
N ILE A 57 1.35 2.31 -0.84
CA ILE A 57 1.01 1.04 -1.50
C ILE A 57 1.73 0.90 -2.84
N ASP A 58 1.98 2.01 -3.51
CA ASP A 58 2.34 2.05 -4.92
C ASP A 58 3.85 2.04 -5.18
N MET A 59 4.64 1.40 -4.30
CA MET A 59 6.09 1.30 -4.41
C MET A 59 6.55 0.08 -5.23
N PRO A 60 7.66 0.19 -6.00
CA PRO A 60 8.28 -0.95 -6.67
C PRO A 60 9.01 -1.88 -5.68
N GLY A 61 9.22 -3.14 -6.09
CA GLY A 61 10.08 -4.08 -5.37
C GLY A 61 9.33 -5.04 -4.47
N MET A 62 9.53 -4.99 -3.16
CA MET A 62 8.78 -5.80 -2.20
C MET A 62 7.35 -5.29 -2.11
N ILE A 63 6.37 -6.21 -2.11
CA ILE A 63 4.97 -5.84 -1.90
C ILE A 63 4.82 -5.19 -0.52
N CYS A 64 4.22 -4.00 -0.48
CA CYS A 64 4.00 -3.26 0.76
C CYS A 64 3.20 -4.08 1.80
N PHE A 65 2.25 -4.88 1.34
CA PHE A 65 1.45 -5.75 2.22
C PHE A 65 2.29 -6.88 2.85
N ASP A 66 3.22 -7.49 2.10
CA ASP A 66 4.15 -8.48 2.64
C ASP A 66 5.08 -7.86 3.70
N ALA A 67 5.56 -6.63 3.45
CA ALA A 67 6.37 -5.89 4.42
C ALA A 67 5.57 -5.57 5.67
N ALA A 68 4.34 -5.07 5.52
CA ALA A 68 3.43 -4.73 6.60
C ALA A 68 3.11 -5.95 7.49
N GLU A 69 2.82 -7.10 6.89
CA GLU A 69 2.58 -8.35 7.61
C GLU A 69 3.81 -8.77 8.42
N ARG A 70 5.02 -8.67 7.83
CA ARG A 70 6.27 -8.98 8.52
C ARG A 70 6.60 -7.97 9.63
N ILE A 71 6.27 -6.69 9.45
CA ILE A 71 6.41 -5.68 10.50
C ILE A 71 5.51 -6.05 11.67
N LYS A 72 4.22 -6.27 11.43
CA LYS A 72 3.26 -6.63 12.48
C LYS A 72 3.59 -7.95 13.19
N SER A 73 4.15 -8.93 12.48
CA SER A 73 4.58 -10.20 13.08
C SER A 73 5.77 -10.05 14.06
N ARG A 74 6.56 -8.99 13.92
CA ARG A 74 7.72 -8.69 14.77
C ARG A 74 7.45 -7.62 15.82
N LEU A 75 6.54 -6.71 15.51
CA LEU A 75 6.17 -5.54 16.33
C LEU A 75 4.64 -5.52 16.45
N GLU A 76 4.10 -6.28 17.41
CA GLU A 76 2.64 -6.47 17.56
C GLU A 76 1.89 -5.16 17.82
N GLU A 77 2.52 -4.21 18.52
CA GLU A 77 1.90 -2.94 18.91
C GLU A 77 1.94 -1.87 17.80
N VAL A 78 2.78 -2.05 16.77
CA VAL A 78 2.91 -1.07 15.68
C VAL A 78 1.60 -0.89 14.93
N LYS A 79 1.25 0.36 14.65
CA LYS A 79 0.09 0.71 13.84
C LYS A 79 0.54 0.99 12.40
N ILE A 80 -0.21 0.49 11.42
CA ILE A 80 0.11 0.70 10.01
C ILE A 80 -1.01 1.48 9.37
N ILE A 81 -0.65 2.61 8.74
CA ILE A 81 -1.50 3.43 7.90
C ILE A 81 -1.01 3.29 6.46
N PHE A 82 -1.87 2.84 5.56
CA PHE A 82 -1.57 2.84 4.14
C PHE A 82 -1.98 4.15 3.48
N LEU A 83 -1.13 4.64 2.57
CA LEU A 83 -1.43 5.72 1.64
C LEU A 83 -1.52 5.15 0.23
N SER A 84 -2.47 5.61 -0.58
CA SER A 84 -2.60 5.18 -1.97
C SER A 84 -3.06 6.32 -2.87
N SER A 85 -2.53 6.37 -4.09
CA SER A 85 -3.01 7.27 -5.14
C SER A 85 -4.31 6.79 -5.79
N ALA A 86 -4.70 5.52 -5.56
CA ALA A 86 -5.91 4.94 -6.10
C ALA A 86 -6.59 4.03 -5.06
N LEU A 87 -7.91 4.16 -4.92
CA LEU A 87 -8.70 3.41 -3.95
C LEU A 87 -9.29 2.14 -4.60
N HIS A 88 -8.43 1.16 -4.86
CA HIS A 88 -8.87 -0.13 -5.39
C HIS A 88 -9.36 -1.04 -4.28
N ASP A 89 -10.52 -1.65 -4.49
CA ASP A 89 -11.14 -2.57 -3.53
C ASP A 89 -10.20 -3.70 -3.12
N HIS A 90 -9.37 -4.19 -4.05
CA HIS A 90 -8.36 -5.21 -3.76
C HIS A 90 -7.33 -4.75 -2.73
N TYR A 91 -6.80 -3.52 -2.85
CA TYR A 91 -5.84 -2.97 -1.89
C TYR A 91 -6.47 -2.71 -0.53
N ILE A 92 -7.71 -2.22 -0.53
CA ILE A 92 -8.48 -2.05 0.71
C ILE A 92 -8.68 -3.41 1.39
N GLU A 93 -9.06 -4.44 0.63
CA GLU A 93 -9.23 -5.79 1.16
C GLU A 93 -7.94 -6.37 1.74
N SER A 94 -6.80 -6.20 1.04
CA SER A 94 -5.48 -6.65 1.50
C SER A 94 -5.06 -5.92 2.78
N ALA A 95 -5.25 -4.61 2.85
CA ALA A 95 -4.97 -3.82 4.05
C ALA A 95 -5.83 -4.28 5.25
N LEU A 96 -7.13 -4.52 5.03
CA LEU A 96 -8.03 -5.01 6.08
C LEU A 96 -7.65 -6.41 6.57
N LYS A 97 -7.25 -7.34 5.68
CA LYS A 97 -6.80 -8.69 6.04
C LYS A 97 -5.57 -8.69 6.93
N ILE A 98 -4.65 -7.77 6.70
CA ILE A 98 -3.44 -7.59 7.53
C ILE A 98 -3.79 -6.93 8.87
N GLY A 99 -4.99 -6.37 9.00
CA GLY A 99 -5.38 -5.58 10.17
C GLY A 99 -4.68 -4.23 10.20
N ALA A 100 -4.60 -3.55 9.06
CA ALA A 100 -4.14 -2.17 9.00
C ALA A 100 -4.99 -1.28 9.91
N SER A 101 -4.34 -0.36 10.60
CA SER A 101 -5.02 0.58 11.50
C SER A 101 -5.57 1.79 10.75
N GLY A 102 -5.09 2.06 9.53
CA GLY A 102 -5.59 3.15 8.70
C GLY A 102 -5.38 2.93 7.21
N TYR A 103 -6.20 3.63 6.41
CA TYR A 103 -6.05 3.70 4.96
C TYR A 103 -6.60 5.04 4.46
N LEU A 104 -5.75 5.80 3.75
CA LEU A 104 -6.08 7.12 3.21
C LEU A 104 -5.69 7.23 1.74
N HIS A 105 -6.39 8.14 1.04
CA HIS A 105 -5.98 8.57 -0.29
C HIS A 105 -4.87 9.63 -0.20
N LYS A 106 -3.81 9.53 -1.03
CA LYS A 106 -2.69 10.51 -1.06
C LYS A 106 -3.12 11.94 -1.42
N GLY A 107 -4.27 12.12 -2.04
CA GLY A 107 -4.84 13.43 -2.35
C GLY A 107 -5.52 14.14 -1.19
N GLU A 108 -5.62 13.52 -0.02
CA GLU A 108 -6.19 14.15 1.15
C GLU A 108 -5.22 15.16 1.78
N PRO A 109 -5.76 16.20 2.48
CA PRO A 109 -4.93 17.14 3.24
C PRO A 109 -4.04 16.42 4.27
N THR A 110 -2.86 16.97 4.55
CA THR A 110 -1.97 16.41 5.58
C THR A 110 -2.60 16.39 6.97
N GLU A 111 -3.55 17.29 7.22
CA GLU A 111 -4.35 17.33 8.44
C GLU A 111 -5.16 16.04 8.64
N SER A 112 -5.67 15.43 7.56
CA SER A 112 -6.35 14.12 7.60
C SER A 112 -5.39 13.02 8.03
N LEU A 113 -4.16 13.02 7.50
CA LEU A 113 -3.13 12.08 7.93
C LEU A 113 -2.73 12.30 9.39
N ALA A 114 -2.59 13.55 9.83
CA ALA A 114 -2.30 13.87 11.22
C ALA A 114 -3.42 13.39 12.17
N MET A 115 -4.69 13.54 11.77
CA MET A 115 -5.84 12.99 12.52
C MET A 115 -5.76 11.46 12.56
N ALA A 116 -5.48 10.81 11.43
CA ALA A 116 -5.33 9.37 11.36
C ALA A 116 -4.24 8.85 12.30
N ILE A 117 -3.07 9.50 12.31
CA ILE A 117 -1.96 9.12 13.19
C ILE A 117 -2.36 9.22 14.67
N ARG A 118 -3.04 10.29 15.08
CA ARG A 118 -3.54 10.43 16.47
C ARG A 118 -4.52 9.33 16.83
N GLU A 119 -5.48 9.07 15.95
CA GLU A 119 -6.53 8.06 16.17
C GLU A 119 -5.93 6.66 16.33
N VAL A 120 -5.03 6.27 15.41
CA VAL A 120 -4.46 4.92 15.44
C VAL A 120 -3.46 4.75 16.59
N ALA A 121 -2.71 5.79 16.94
CA ALA A 121 -1.81 5.77 18.11
C ALA A 121 -2.59 5.63 19.42
N ALA A 122 -3.82 6.14 19.48
CA ALA A 122 -4.74 5.95 20.61
C ALA A 122 -5.42 4.55 20.61
N GLY A 123 -5.10 3.68 19.64
CA GLY A 123 -5.66 2.32 19.53
C GLY A 123 -6.94 2.25 18.68
N GLY A 124 -7.37 3.34 18.06
CA GLY A 124 -8.46 3.38 17.10
C GLY A 124 -8.07 2.93 15.70
N VAL A 125 -8.99 3.12 14.75
CA VAL A 125 -8.77 2.90 13.32
C VAL A 125 -9.24 4.12 12.54
N TYR A 126 -8.54 4.45 11.45
CA TYR A 126 -8.90 5.59 10.61
C TYR A 126 -8.98 5.17 9.14
N PHE A 127 -10.15 5.31 8.54
CA PHE A 127 -10.39 5.12 7.12
C PHE A 127 -11.00 6.40 6.55
N SER A 128 -10.51 6.88 5.42
CA SER A 128 -11.11 8.03 4.75
C SER A 128 -12.58 7.80 4.40
N ASP A 129 -13.35 8.86 4.21
CA ASP A 129 -14.80 8.77 3.98
C ASP A 129 -15.14 7.90 2.75
N GLU A 130 -14.32 7.98 1.69
CA GLU A 130 -14.50 7.16 0.49
C GLU A 130 -14.30 5.67 0.77
N ILE A 131 -13.40 5.32 1.67
CA ILE A 131 -13.14 3.94 2.09
C ILE A 131 -14.22 3.47 3.04
N ARG A 132 -14.65 4.31 3.99
CA ARG A 132 -15.74 4.00 4.93
C ARG A 132 -17.02 3.60 4.21
N GLY A 133 -17.32 4.23 3.07
CA GLY A 133 -18.46 3.86 2.23
C GLY A 133 -18.36 2.48 1.56
N ARG A 134 -17.19 1.86 1.56
CA ARG A 134 -16.90 0.56 0.91
C ARG A 134 -16.69 -0.59 1.89
N ILE A 135 -16.55 -0.31 3.17
CA ILE A 135 -16.26 -1.31 4.21
C ILE A 135 -17.45 -1.46 5.16
N VAL A 136 -17.53 -2.63 5.77
CA VAL A 136 -18.48 -2.94 6.85
C VAL A 136 -17.71 -3.44 8.06
N GLU A 137 -18.14 -3.00 9.23
CA GLU A 137 -17.65 -3.51 10.50
C GLU A 137 -18.56 -4.63 10.98
N LYS A 138 -17.98 -5.77 11.34
CA LYS A 138 -18.68 -6.88 11.93
C LYS A 138 -17.80 -7.53 13.01
N ASP A 139 -18.34 -7.65 14.21
CA ASP A 139 -17.65 -8.27 15.36
C ASP A 139 -16.24 -7.70 15.64
N GLY A 140 -16.06 -6.38 15.47
CA GLY A 140 -14.78 -5.69 15.65
C GLY A 140 -13.77 -5.91 14.50
N SER A 141 -14.19 -6.51 13.39
CA SER A 141 -13.39 -6.71 12.18
C SER A 141 -13.98 -5.94 11.02
N TYR A 142 -13.12 -5.40 10.16
CA TYR A 142 -13.52 -4.69 8.95
C TYR A 142 -13.37 -5.57 7.72
N SER A 143 -14.35 -5.51 6.81
CA SER A 143 -14.32 -6.19 5.51
C SER A 143 -14.98 -5.35 4.43
N LEU A 144 -14.72 -5.64 3.16
CA LEU A 144 -15.42 -4.99 2.05
C LEU A 144 -16.92 -5.33 2.08
N ALA A 145 -17.75 -4.33 1.79
CA ALA A 145 -19.18 -4.51 1.61
C ALA A 145 -19.49 -5.45 0.43
N GLU A 146 -20.54 -6.26 0.56
CA GLU A 146 -21.01 -7.13 -0.54
C GLU A 146 -21.43 -6.26 -1.73
N GLY A 147 -20.77 -6.44 -2.88
CA GLY A 147 -21.01 -5.67 -4.12
C GLY A 147 -19.78 -4.88 -4.60
N ALA A 148 -18.74 -4.69 -3.79
CA ALA A 148 -17.47 -4.08 -4.19
C ALA A 148 -16.51 -5.06 -4.91
N LYS A 149 -17.01 -6.23 -5.35
CA LYS A 149 -16.19 -7.28 -5.98
C LYS A 149 -15.92 -6.97 -7.46
N MET A 150 -14.72 -6.51 -7.76
CA MET A 150 -14.21 -6.38 -9.14
C MET A 150 -13.59 -7.70 -9.64
N ARG A 151 -13.49 -7.87 -10.98
CA ARG A 151 -12.78 -9.03 -11.57
C ARG A 151 -11.32 -9.13 -11.11
N SER A 152 -10.66 -8.00 -10.81
CA SER A 152 -9.31 -7.95 -10.23
C SER A 152 -9.18 -8.65 -8.87
N GLN A 153 -10.27 -8.90 -8.15
CA GLN A 153 -10.25 -9.66 -6.89
C GLN A 153 -9.83 -11.13 -7.06
N THR A 154 -9.80 -11.62 -8.28
CA THR A 154 -9.25 -12.96 -8.58
C THR A 154 -7.74 -13.00 -8.64
N LEU A 155 -7.08 -11.83 -8.70
CA LEU A 155 -5.64 -11.69 -8.75
C LEU A 155 -5.06 -11.60 -7.34
N THR A 156 -3.85 -12.15 -7.17
CA THR A 156 -3.04 -11.93 -5.96
C THR A 156 -2.34 -10.58 -6.02
N ASP A 157 -1.90 -10.04 -4.87
CA ASP A 157 -1.14 -8.79 -4.80
C ASP A 157 0.05 -8.80 -5.77
N ARG A 158 0.77 -9.93 -5.87
CA ARG A 158 1.91 -10.11 -6.78
C ARG A 158 1.51 -10.09 -8.26
N GLU A 159 0.36 -10.62 -8.60
CA GLU A 159 -0.18 -10.58 -9.96
C GLU A 159 -0.63 -9.17 -10.33
N ILE A 160 -1.22 -8.43 -9.41
CA ILE A 160 -1.59 -7.02 -9.60
C ILE A 160 -0.35 -6.15 -9.76
N GLU A 161 0.66 -6.35 -8.94
CA GLU A 161 1.93 -5.63 -9.09
C GLU A 161 2.54 -5.86 -10.47
N VAL A 162 2.63 -7.12 -10.91
CA VAL A 162 3.14 -7.44 -12.26
C VAL A 162 2.27 -6.79 -13.34
N LEU A 163 0.96 -6.70 -13.16
CA LEU A 163 0.02 -6.14 -14.13
C LEU A 163 0.24 -4.63 -14.38
N ARG A 164 0.80 -3.89 -13.42
CA ARG A 164 1.06 -2.44 -13.55
C ARG A 164 2.17 -2.11 -14.57
N TYR A 165 3.18 -2.96 -14.68
CA TYR A 165 4.37 -2.69 -15.50
C TYR A 165 4.16 -2.81 -17.02
N PRO A 166 3.40 -3.79 -17.57
CA PRO A 166 3.09 -3.86 -18.99
C PRO A 166 2.43 -2.59 -19.55
N ALA A 167 1.60 -1.93 -18.76
CA ALA A 167 0.96 -0.68 -19.13
C ALA A 167 1.93 0.49 -19.22
N ARG A 168 3.00 0.47 -18.44
CA ARG A 168 4.12 1.43 -18.51
C ARG A 168 5.12 1.11 -19.64
N GLY A 169 4.84 0.11 -20.49
CA GLY A 169 5.71 -0.26 -21.61
C GLY A 169 6.96 -1.07 -21.27
N LEU A 170 7.17 -1.44 -20.00
CA LEU A 170 8.37 -2.15 -19.54
C LEU A 170 8.44 -3.57 -20.11
N THR A 171 9.64 -4.01 -20.48
CA THR A 171 9.90 -5.39 -20.91
C THR A 171 9.94 -6.35 -19.72
N LYS A 172 9.71 -7.64 -19.96
CA LYS A 172 9.82 -8.68 -18.91
C LYS A 172 11.17 -8.65 -18.16
N LYS A 173 12.26 -8.27 -18.84
CA LYS A 173 13.59 -8.18 -18.24
C LYS A 173 13.72 -6.99 -17.29
N GLU A 174 13.16 -5.84 -17.67
CA GLU A 174 13.13 -4.64 -16.83
C GLU A 174 12.25 -4.87 -15.60
N ILE A 175 11.05 -5.44 -15.79
CA ILE A 175 10.16 -5.82 -14.69
C ILE A 175 10.86 -6.79 -13.72
N ALA A 176 11.57 -7.78 -14.26
CA ALA A 176 12.32 -8.74 -13.45
C ALA A 176 13.41 -8.07 -12.60
N GLY A 177 14.09 -7.06 -13.16
CA GLY A 177 15.07 -6.26 -12.44
C GLY A 177 14.44 -5.46 -11.29
N LEU A 178 13.32 -4.77 -11.56
CA LEU A 178 12.60 -3.97 -10.57
C LEU A 178 12.02 -4.81 -9.42
N MET A 179 11.52 -6.01 -9.75
CA MET A 179 10.90 -6.90 -8.78
C MET A 179 11.87 -7.90 -8.12
N HIS A 180 13.16 -7.82 -8.44
CA HIS A 180 14.19 -8.77 -7.99
C HIS A 180 13.83 -10.24 -8.25
N LEU A 181 13.22 -10.51 -9.43
CA LEU A 181 12.79 -11.82 -9.89
C LEU A 181 13.50 -12.25 -11.17
N SER A 182 13.33 -13.52 -11.56
CA SER A 182 13.77 -13.97 -12.88
C SER A 182 12.77 -13.54 -13.98
N PRO A 183 13.22 -13.28 -15.23
CA PRO A 183 12.31 -13.02 -16.35
C PRO A 183 11.30 -14.15 -16.58
N LYS A 184 11.68 -15.40 -16.28
CA LYS A 184 10.79 -16.57 -16.36
C LYS A 184 9.67 -16.50 -15.31
N THR A 185 9.98 -16.00 -14.11
CA THR A 185 9.00 -15.81 -13.05
C THR A 185 7.97 -14.73 -13.45
N ILE A 186 8.44 -13.61 -14.02
CA ILE A 186 7.55 -12.55 -14.55
C ILE A 186 6.66 -13.09 -15.66
N GLU A 187 7.22 -13.89 -16.58
CA GLU A 187 6.43 -14.52 -17.64
C GLU A 187 5.33 -15.43 -17.08
N SER A 188 5.64 -16.22 -16.05
CA SER A 188 4.66 -17.08 -15.38
C SER A 188 3.55 -16.27 -14.69
N HIS A 189 3.89 -15.13 -14.04
CA HIS A 189 2.88 -14.24 -13.46
C HIS A 189 2.00 -13.60 -14.54
N CYS A 190 2.57 -13.04 -15.60
CA CYS A 190 1.81 -12.49 -16.71
C CYS A 190 0.86 -13.51 -17.34
N ALA A 191 1.33 -14.75 -17.55
CA ALA A 191 0.49 -15.82 -18.13
C ALA A 191 -0.70 -16.15 -17.21
N ARG A 192 -0.48 -16.26 -15.89
CA ARG A 192 -1.58 -16.49 -14.92
C ARG A 192 -2.57 -15.33 -14.88
N VAL A 193 -2.09 -14.09 -14.93
CA VAL A 193 -2.96 -12.90 -14.97
C VAL A 193 -3.83 -12.93 -16.22
N MET A 194 -3.23 -13.17 -17.38
CA MET A 194 -3.93 -13.25 -18.65
C MET A 194 -5.00 -14.35 -18.65
N ASP A 195 -4.67 -15.53 -18.11
CA ASP A 195 -5.59 -16.66 -17.97
C ASP A 195 -6.76 -16.32 -17.03
N LYS A 196 -6.48 -15.74 -15.86
CA LYS A 196 -7.51 -15.34 -14.88
C LYS A 196 -8.46 -14.24 -15.38
N LEU A 197 -7.97 -13.34 -16.22
CA LEU A 197 -8.72 -12.21 -16.78
C LEU A 197 -9.36 -12.52 -18.14
N ASP A 198 -9.09 -13.70 -18.72
CA ASP A 198 -9.48 -14.09 -20.08
C ASP A 198 -8.96 -13.08 -21.13
N ILE A 199 -7.70 -12.65 -20.96
CA ILE A 199 -7.00 -11.70 -21.83
C ILE A 199 -5.91 -12.47 -22.59
N HIS A 200 -5.80 -12.25 -23.91
CA HIS A 200 -4.94 -13.05 -24.76
C HIS A 200 -3.74 -12.30 -25.36
N ASP A 201 -3.67 -10.99 -25.17
CA ASP A 201 -2.53 -10.19 -25.62
C ASP A 201 -2.10 -9.12 -24.60
N ARG A 202 -0.85 -8.65 -24.78
CA ARG A 202 -0.22 -7.69 -23.86
C ARG A 202 -0.84 -6.29 -23.94
N VAL A 203 -1.36 -5.90 -25.11
CA VAL A 203 -1.96 -4.56 -25.29
C VAL A 203 -3.29 -4.52 -24.55
N GLU A 204 -4.06 -5.59 -24.65
CA GLU A 204 -5.31 -5.74 -23.91
C GLU A 204 -5.07 -5.77 -22.40
N LEU A 205 -3.99 -6.45 -21.97
CA LEU A 205 -3.57 -6.46 -20.57
C LEU A 205 -3.21 -5.06 -20.05
N ALA A 206 -2.47 -4.29 -20.84
CA ALA A 206 -2.13 -2.91 -20.52
C ALA A 206 -3.38 -2.01 -20.46
N ARG A 207 -4.29 -2.14 -21.43
CA ARG A 207 -5.56 -1.41 -21.40
C ARG A 207 -6.43 -1.76 -20.20
N TYR A 208 -6.42 -3.03 -19.81
CA TYR A 208 -7.10 -3.47 -18.60
C TYR A 208 -6.52 -2.78 -17.37
N ALA A 209 -5.19 -2.78 -17.19
CA ALA A 209 -4.53 -2.15 -16.06
C ALA A 209 -4.84 -0.63 -15.96
N ILE A 210 -4.85 0.09 -17.09
CA ILE A 210 -5.21 1.51 -17.14
C ILE A 210 -6.69 1.71 -16.80
N ARG A 211 -7.59 0.93 -17.39
CA ARG A 211 -9.03 1.03 -17.15
C ARG A 211 -9.40 0.77 -15.69
N GLU A 212 -8.73 -0.19 -15.07
CA GLU A 212 -8.92 -0.50 -13.65
C GLU A 212 -8.13 0.47 -12.73
N GLY A 213 -7.43 1.46 -13.31
CA GLY A 213 -6.65 2.47 -12.58
C GLY A 213 -5.44 1.92 -11.83
N LEU A 214 -4.99 0.70 -12.18
CA LEU A 214 -3.81 0.07 -11.56
C LEU A 214 -2.50 0.77 -11.96
N THR A 215 -2.53 1.60 -12.97
CA THR A 215 -1.43 2.44 -13.44
C THR A 215 -1.97 3.58 -14.29
N GLU A 216 -1.21 4.67 -14.38
CA GLU A 216 -1.46 5.76 -15.32
C GLU A 216 -0.95 5.40 -16.73
N ALA A 217 -1.54 6.05 -17.75
CA ALA A 217 -1.21 5.82 -19.15
C ALA A 217 0.08 6.53 -19.56
#